data_abe1bb77bacdebc4cf1983d01a53cfd8
#
_entry.id   abe1bb77bacdebc4cf1983d01a53cfd8
#
_cell.length_a   1.000
_cell.length_b   1.000
_cell.length_c   1.000
_cell.angle_alpha   90.00
_cell.angle_beta   90.00
_cell.angle_gamma   90.00
#
_symmetry.space_group_name_H-M   'P 1'
#
loop_
_entity.id
_entity.type
_entity.pdbx_description
1 polymer ?
#
loop_
_entity_poly.entity_id
_entity_poly.type
_entity_poly.pdbx_seq_one_letter_code
_entity_poly.pdbx_strand_id
1 'polypeptide(L)'
;DLSILNRVQEELSEWSQRKAVLPPSVEWLLDNHYLAVREGEEALRALKKAGPLRGDGQGGALLQRCVRGGVWAVPHLERERLTWYLKAFQTVQPLTERELSLLVQVLAIELIQELAQEAGQLEELRQGRTDPGRLEHLFSALRALEGENWGPLLEEISRVEEILTQDPSG
;
A
#
# COMPACT_ATOMS: atom_id res chain seq x y z
N ASP A 1 3.33 -10.09 -1.18
CA ASP A 1 4.18 -11.01 -0.45
C ASP A 1 5.65 -10.80 -0.81
N LEU A 2 6.48 -10.55 0.21
CA LEU A 2 7.90 -10.26 0.04
C LEU A 2 8.69 -11.45 -0.53
N SER A 3 8.27 -12.68 -0.23
CA SER A 3 8.92 -13.87 -0.77
C SER A 3 8.78 -13.97 -2.30
N ILE A 4 7.63 -13.59 -2.82
CA ILE A 4 7.39 -13.52 -4.27
C ILE A 4 8.30 -12.46 -4.90
N LEU A 5 8.37 -11.27 -4.32
CA LEU A 5 9.21 -10.17 -4.82
C LEU A 5 10.69 -10.55 -4.82
N ASN A 6 11.18 -11.20 -3.76
CA ASN A 6 12.56 -11.65 -3.69
C ASN A 6 12.89 -12.70 -4.76
N ARG A 7 12.01 -13.68 -4.93
CA ARG A 7 12.17 -14.70 -5.98
C ARG A 7 12.17 -14.07 -7.37
N VAL A 8 11.24 -13.19 -7.64
CA VAL A 8 11.15 -12.49 -8.93
C VAL A 8 12.42 -11.69 -9.21
N GLN A 9 12.93 -10.98 -8.21
CA GLN A 9 14.16 -10.21 -8.33
C GLN A 9 15.35 -11.10 -8.69
N GLU A 10 15.50 -12.24 -8.04
CA GLU A 10 16.59 -13.21 -8.33
C GLU A 10 16.48 -13.73 -9.76
N GLU A 11 15.31 -14.20 -10.17
CA GLU A 11 15.08 -14.75 -11.50
C GLU A 11 15.26 -13.69 -12.60
N LEU A 12 14.79 -12.47 -12.39
CA LEU A 12 14.96 -11.40 -13.35
C LEU A 12 16.40 -10.89 -13.41
N SER A 13 17.12 -10.87 -12.29
CA SER A 13 18.54 -10.49 -12.25
C SER A 13 19.38 -11.47 -13.08
N GLU A 14 19.18 -12.77 -12.92
CA GLU A 14 19.87 -13.78 -13.71
C GLU A 14 19.52 -13.67 -15.20
N TRP A 15 18.25 -13.49 -15.50
CA TRP A 15 17.78 -13.34 -16.88
C TRP A 15 18.33 -12.06 -17.53
N SER A 16 18.39 -10.95 -16.79
CA SER A 16 18.85 -9.66 -17.30
C SER A 16 20.33 -9.66 -17.72
N GLN A 17 21.15 -10.48 -17.08
CA GLN A 17 22.57 -10.61 -17.43
C GLN A 17 22.80 -11.13 -18.86
N ARG A 18 21.79 -11.78 -19.43
CA ARG A 18 21.84 -12.36 -20.79
C ARG A 18 21.19 -11.48 -21.84
N LYS A 19 20.72 -10.29 -21.48
CA LYS A 19 19.98 -9.38 -22.36
C LYS A 19 20.67 -8.03 -22.47
N ALA A 20 20.79 -7.53 -23.70
CA ALA A 20 21.34 -6.20 -23.97
C ALA A 20 20.34 -5.08 -23.66
N VAL A 21 19.05 -5.34 -23.86
CA VAL A 21 17.96 -4.38 -23.62
C VAL A 21 16.88 -5.07 -22.80
N LEU A 22 16.46 -4.43 -21.72
CA LEU A 22 15.42 -4.92 -20.82
C LEU A 22 14.08 -4.22 -21.09
N PRO A 23 12.94 -4.93 -20.95
CA PRO A 23 11.64 -4.25 -20.90
C PRO A 23 11.60 -3.21 -19.76
N PRO A 24 10.95 -2.05 -19.96
CA PRO A 24 10.89 -1.00 -18.93
C PRO A 24 10.34 -1.47 -17.59
N SER A 25 9.35 -2.37 -17.59
CA SER A 25 8.78 -2.94 -16.35
C SER A 25 9.81 -3.76 -15.56
N VAL A 26 10.71 -4.47 -16.26
CA VAL A 26 11.79 -5.24 -15.61
C VAL A 26 12.81 -4.27 -15.00
N GLU A 27 13.18 -3.22 -15.71
CA GLU A 27 14.07 -2.18 -15.17
C GLU A 27 13.49 -1.55 -13.90
N TRP A 28 12.20 -1.19 -13.90
CA TRP A 28 11.51 -0.65 -12.73
C TRP A 28 11.58 -1.58 -11.53
N LEU A 29 11.32 -2.87 -11.73
CA LEU A 29 11.39 -3.86 -10.65
C LEU A 29 12.80 -4.02 -10.11
N LEU A 30 13.80 -4.16 -10.97
CA LEU A 30 15.19 -4.36 -10.54
C LEU A 30 15.74 -3.14 -9.82
N ASP A 31 15.43 -1.94 -10.29
CA ASP A 31 15.92 -0.70 -9.72
C ASP A 31 15.26 -0.34 -8.39
N ASN A 32 14.02 -0.77 -8.16
CA ASN A 32 13.21 -0.33 -7.02
C ASN A 32 12.82 -1.47 -6.06
N HIS A 33 13.23 -2.70 -6.31
CA HIS A 33 12.92 -3.85 -5.46
C HIS A 33 13.28 -3.61 -3.99
N TYR A 34 14.43 -3.00 -3.72
CA TYR A 34 14.88 -2.72 -2.36
C TYR A 34 13.89 -1.85 -1.56
N LEU A 35 13.23 -0.91 -2.22
CA LEU A 35 12.22 -0.05 -1.60
C LEU A 35 11.04 -0.87 -1.09
N ALA A 36 10.51 -1.77 -1.92
CA ALA A 36 9.39 -2.62 -1.55
C ALA A 36 9.75 -3.56 -0.39
N VAL A 37 10.94 -4.13 -0.39
CA VAL A 37 11.40 -5.01 0.69
C VAL A 37 11.53 -4.23 2.00
N ARG A 38 12.20 -3.08 1.98
CA ARG A 38 12.40 -2.24 3.17
C ARG A 38 11.06 -1.81 3.77
N GLU A 39 10.20 -1.20 2.97
CA GLU A 39 8.90 -0.72 3.43
C GLU A 39 8.00 -1.87 3.92
N GLY A 40 8.06 -3.00 3.23
CA GLY A 40 7.31 -4.19 3.62
C GLY A 40 7.76 -4.79 4.95
N GLU A 41 9.06 -4.90 5.17
CA GLU A 41 9.61 -5.40 6.43
C GLU A 41 9.29 -4.48 7.60
N GLU A 42 9.40 -3.18 7.42
CA GLU A 42 9.04 -2.18 8.45
C GLU A 42 7.56 -2.24 8.79
N ALA A 43 6.70 -2.29 7.77
CA ALA A 43 5.25 -2.38 7.96
C ALA A 43 4.85 -3.68 8.68
N LEU A 44 5.41 -4.81 8.28
CA LEU A 44 5.14 -6.11 8.92
C LEU A 44 5.59 -6.13 10.39
N ARG A 45 6.76 -5.56 10.70
CA ARG A 45 7.22 -5.44 12.10
C ARG A 45 6.27 -4.60 12.93
N ALA A 46 5.82 -3.47 12.41
CA ALA A 46 4.89 -2.58 13.11
C ALA A 46 3.54 -3.27 13.36
N LEU A 47 3.00 -3.96 12.36
CA LEU A 47 1.74 -4.69 12.49
C LEU A 47 1.84 -5.87 13.47
N LYS A 48 2.95 -6.60 13.44
CA LYS A 48 3.21 -7.69 14.39
C LYS A 48 3.29 -7.18 15.82
N LYS A 49 3.96 -6.05 16.04
CA LYS A 49 4.07 -5.41 17.35
C LYS A 49 2.71 -4.92 17.86
N ALA A 50 1.88 -4.39 16.98
CA ALA A 50 0.56 -3.89 17.33
C ALA A 50 -0.43 -5.00 17.70
N GLY A 51 -0.24 -6.22 17.19
CA GLY A 51 -1.15 -7.35 17.42
C GLY A 51 -2.37 -7.34 16.50
N PRO A 52 -3.39 -8.19 16.79
CA PRO A 52 -4.55 -8.36 15.93
C PRO A 52 -5.35 -7.08 15.71
N LEU A 53 -5.79 -6.86 14.49
CA LEU A 53 -6.69 -5.78 14.10
C LEU A 53 -8.14 -6.23 14.21
N ARG A 54 -9.04 -5.26 14.46
CA ARG A 54 -10.47 -5.50 14.53
C ARG A 54 -11.01 -6.03 13.19
N GLY A 55 -11.78 -7.10 13.23
CA GLY A 55 -12.39 -7.71 12.06
C GLY A 55 -13.49 -6.86 11.44
N ASP A 56 -13.74 -7.08 10.15
CA ASP A 56 -14.81 -6.43 9.39
C ASP A 56 -16.15 -7.21 9.41
N GLY A 57 -16.16 -8.36 10.09
CA GLY A 57 -17.29 -9.28 10.09
C GLY A 57 -17.38 -10.21 8.88
N GLN A 58 -16.44 -10.11 7.95
CA GLN A 58 -16.40 -10.89 6.69
C GLN A 58 -15.09 -11.69 6.52
N GLY A 59 -14.35 -11.86 7.61
CA GLY A 59 -13.11 -12.64 7.62
C GLY A 59 -11.84 -11.84 7.37
N GLY A 60 -11.91 -10.51 7.29
CA GLY A 60 -10.75 -9.63 7.15
C GLY A 60 -10.69 -8.57 8.24
N ALA A 61 -9.66 -7.76 8.23
CA ALA A 61 -9.55 -6.60 9.11
C ALA A 61 -10.29 -5.39 8.51
N LEU A 62 -10.99 -4.64 9.36
CA LEU A 62 -11.73 -3.45 8.94
C LEU A 62 -10.80 -2.40 8.32
N LEU A 63 -9.64 -2.16 8.93
CA LEU A 63 -8.65 -1.22 8.41
C LEU A 63 -8.13 -1.66 7.03
N GLN A 64 -7.89 -2.94 6.83
CA GLN A 64 -7.46 -3.47 5.53
C GLN A 64 -8.52 -3.24 4.45
N ARG A 65 -9.78 -3.45 4.77
CA ARG A 65 -10.90 -3.19 3.85
C ARG A 65 -11.00 -1.70 3.48
N CYS A 66 -10.82 -0.82 4.47
CA CYS A 66 -10.77 0.62 4.25
C CYS A 66 -9.64 0.99 3.28
N VAL A 67 -8.45 0.50 3.53
CA VAL A 67 -7.27 0.79 2.72
C VAL A 67 -7.41 0.27 1.29
N ARG A 68 -7.93 -0.93 1.09
CA ARG A 68 -8.16 -1.48 -0.25
C ARG A 68 -9.07 -0.58 -1.08
N GLY A 69 -10.16 -0.10 -0.51
CA GLY A 69 -11.02 0.86 -1.17
C GLY A 69 -10.30 2.17 -1.50
N GLY A 70 -9.49 2.67 -0.57
CA GLY A 70 -8.71 3.91 -0.75
C GLY A 70 -7.62 3.80 -1.79
N VAL A 71 -6.86 2.72 -1.79
CA VAL A 71 -5.77 2.48 -2.76
C VAL A 71 -6.30 2.46 -4.20
N TRP A 72 -7.44 1.82 -4.42
CA TRP A 72 -8.06 1.77 -5.76
C TRP A 72 -8.73 3.08 -6.16
N ALA A 73 -9.29 3.80 -5.19
CA ALA A 73 -10.04 5.03 -5.44
C ALA A 73 -9.15 6.26 -5.63
N VAL A 74 -7.91 6.23 -5.14
CA VAL A 74 -7.02 7.40 -5.11
C VAL A 74 -5.77 7.15 -5.96
N PRO A 75 -5.77 7.58 -7.24
CA PRO A 75 -4.57 7.50 -8.08
C PRO A 75 -3.41 8.29 -7.43
N HIS A 76 -2.21 7.72 -7.47
CA HIS A 76 -0.98 8.35 -6.98
C HIS A 76 -0.98 8.74 -5.49
N LEU A 77 -1.91 8.22 -4.67
CA LEU A 77 -2.07 8.59 -3.25
C LEU A 77 -2.14 10.11 -3.03
N GLU A 78 -2.89 10.80 -3.87
CA GLU A 78 -3.13 12.24 -3.68
C GLU A 78 -3.73 12.49 -2.30
N ARG A 79 -3.02 13.29 -1.50
CA ARG A 79 -3.34 13.53 -0.10
C ARG A 79 -4.78 14.02 0.11
N GLU A 80 -5.24 14.95 -0.71
CA GLU A 80 -6.58 15.52 -0.58
C GLU A 80 -7.68 14.50 -0.84
N ARG A 81 -7.51 13.67 -1.87
CA ARG A 81 -8.46 12.61 -2.20
C ARG A 81 -8.48 11.50 -1.16
N LEU A 82 -7.30 11.13 -0.66
CA LEU A 82 -7.18 10.15 0.41
C LEU A 82 -7.85 10.66 1.69
N THR A 83 -7.62 11.91 2.05
CA THR A 83 -8.28 12.57 3.19
C THR A 83 -9.79 12.55 3.05
N TRP A 84 -10.30 12.94 1.89
CA TRP A 84 -11.74 12.91 1.62
C TRP A 84 -12.32 11.51 1.74
N TYR A 85 -11.66 10.52 1.16
CA TYR A 85 -12.09 9.12 1.26
C TYR A 85 -12.14 8.62 2.71
N LEU A 86 -11.08 8.88 3.48
CA LEU A 86 -10.99 8.45 4.88
C LEU A 86 -12.02 9.13 5.76
N LYS A 87 -12.30 10.40 5.55
CA LYS A 87 -13.37 11.12 6.25
C LYS A 87 -14.74 10.51 5.93
N ALA A 88 -15.00 10.21 4.66
CA ALA A 88 -16.25 9.57 4.25
C ALA A 88 -16.38 8.16 4.87
N PHE A 89 -15.32 7.38 4.89
CA PHE A 89 -15.31 6.07 5.54
C PHE A 89 -15.57 6.17 7.04
N GLN A 90 -14.97 7.14 7.71
CA GLN A 90 -15.13 7.41 9.14
C GLN A 90 -16.60 7.70 9.52
N THR A 91 -17.37 8.35 8.65
CA THR A 91 -18.79 8.63 8.89
C THR A 91 -19.66 7.37 8.87
N VAL A 92 -19.26 6.33 8.14
CA VAL A 92 -20.01 5.08 7.98
C VAL A 92 -19.52 4.02 8.98
N GLN A 93 -18.21 3.84 9.08
CA GLN A 93 -17.57 2.88 9.99
C GLN A 93 -16.35 3.53 10.64
N PRO A 94 -16.49 4.09 11.85
CA PRO A 94 -15.39 4.77 12.53
C PRO A 94 -14.23 3.83 12.82
N LEU A 95 -13.03 4.27 12.45
CA LEU A 95 -11.77 3.65 12.81
C LEU A 95 -11.30 4.17 14.17
N THR A 96 -10.71 3.29 14.99
CA THR A 96 -10.11 3.69 16.26
C THR A 96 -8.81 4.45 16.04
N GLU A 97 -8.32 5.17 17.07
CA GLU A 97 -7.01 5.83 17.02
C GLU A 97 -5.89 4.82 16.76
N ARG A 98 -5.99 3.63 17.33
CA ARG A 98 -5.04 2.54 17.09
C ARG A 98 -5.03 2.13 15.62
N GLU A 99 -6.20 1.97 15.01
CA GLU A 99 -6.32 1.64 13.59
C GLU A 99 -5.76 2.76 12.71
N LEU A 100 -6.10 4.01 13.00
CA LEU A 100 -5.56 5.16 12.28
C LEU A 100 -4.04 5.26 12.38
N SER A 101 -3.45 4.94 13.54
CA SER A 101 -2.00 4.94 13.71
C SER A 101 -1.28 3.88 12.85
N LEU A 102 -2.00 2.85 12.41
CA LEU A 102 -1.46 1.77 11.56
C LEU A 102 -1.84 1.92 10.09
N LEU A 103 -2.52 3.00 9.72
CA LEU A 103 -3.00 3.23 8.36
C LEU A 103 -1.88 3.17 7.32
N VAL A 104 -0.76 3.83 7.58
CA VAL A 104 0.37 3.90 6.65
C VAL A 104 0.98 2.51 6.44
N GLN A 105 1.11 1.72 7.50
CA GLN A 105 1.64 0.36 7.42
C GLN A 105 0.73 -0.56 6.61
N VAL A 106 -0.57 -0.47 6.80
CA VAL A 106 -1.53 -1.26 6.01
C VAL A 106 -1.55 -0.81 4.54
N LEU A 107 -1.45 0.51 4.28
CA LEU A 107 -1.28 1.03 2.91
C LEU A 107 -0.04 0.44 2.23
N ALA A 108 1.09 0.44 2.92
CA ALA A 108 2.33 -0.13 2.39
C ALA A 108 2.16 -1.63 2.04
N ILE A 109 1.55 -2.41 2.91
CA ILE A 109 1.30 -3.84 2.66
C ILE A 109 0.39 -4.05 1.46
N GLU A 110 -0.68 -3.29 1.32
CA GLU A 110 -1.59 -3.43 0.16
C GLU A 110 -0.91 -3.06 -1.15
N LEU A 111 -0.09 -2.01 -1.17
CA LEU A 111 0.71 -1.65 -2.34
C LEU A 111 1.71 -2.74 -2.72
N ILE A 112 2.36 -3.34 -1.72
CA ILE A 112 3.32 -4.43 -1.94
C ILE A 112 2.62 -5.70 -2.43
N GLN A 113 1.41 -5.99 -1.97
CA GLN A 113 0.62 -7.10 -2.51
C GLN A 113 0.28 -6.90 -3.98
N GLU A 114 -0.08 -5.69 -4.39
CA GLU A 114 -0.29 -5.35 -5.80
C GLU A 114 0.98 -5.51 -6.63
N LEU A 115 2.12 -5.03 -6.11
CA LEU A 115 3.42 -5.23 -6.76
C LEU A 115 3.74 -6.72 -6.92
N ALA A 116 3.49 -7.53 -5.89
CA ALA A 116 3.74 -8.97 -5.95
C ALA A 116 2.85 -9.66 -6.99
N GLN A 117 1.60 -9.23 -7.15
CA GLN A 117 0.72 -9.77 -8.19
C GLN A 117 1.22 -9.44 -9.59
N GLU A 118 1.60 -8.19 -9.84
CA GLU A 118 2.16 -7.77 -11.13
C GLU A 118 3.50 -8.47 -11.41
N ALA A 119 4.39 -8.51 -10.42
CA ALA A 119 5.70 -9.11 -10.53
C ALA A 119 5.66 -10.64 -10.64
N GLY A 120 4.66 -11.29 -10.06
CA GLY A 120 4.50 -12.74 -10.10
C GLY A 120 4.24 -13.30 -11.50
N GLN A 121 3.88 -12.46 -12.44
CA GLN A 121 3.67 -12.81 -13.85
C GLN A 121 4.97 -12.67 -14.65
N LEU A 122 5.94 -13.51 -14.32
CA LEU A 122 7.31 -13.45 -14.87
C LEU A 122 7.36 -13.50 -16.39
N GLU A 123 6.56 -14.36 -17.03
CA GLU A 123 6.55 -14.47 -18.47
C GLU A 123 6.05 -13.17 -19.13
N GLU A 124 5.02 -12.55 -18.57
CA GLU A 124 4.52 -11.27 -19.05
C GLU A 124 5.58 -10.16 -18.94
N LEU A 125 6.33 -10.16 -17.84
CA LEU A 125 7.45 -9.24 -17.63
C LEU A 125 8.56 -9.44 -18.68
N ARG A 126 8.98 -10.68 -18.90
CA ARG A 126 10.03 -11.02 -19.87
C ARG A 126 9.64 -10.66 -21.30
N GLN A 127 8.37 -10.81 -21.65
CA GLN A 127 7.83 -10.48 -22.96
C GLN A 127 7.52 -8.98 -23.12
N GLY A 128 7.71 -8.18 -22.08
CA GLY A 128 7.41 -6.74 -22.12
C GLY A 128 5.92 -6.40 -22.20
N ARG A 129 5.04 -7.33 -21.79
CA ARG A 129 3.58 -7.14 -21.82
C ARG A 129 3.01 -6.53 -20.55
N THR A 130 3.79 -6.46 -19.47
CA THR A 130 3.40 -5.78 -18.24
C THR A 130 3.46 -4.27 -18.44
N ASP A 131 2.41 -3.56 -18.04
CA ASP A 131 2.37 -2.10 -18.14
C ASP A 131 3.40 -1.46 -17.20
N PRO A 132 4.46 -0.80 -17.72
CA PRO A 132 5.45 -0.14 -16.88
C PRO A 132 4.87 1.04 -16.09
N GLY A 133 3.84 1.70 -16.61
CA GLY A 133 3.15 2.79 -15.90
C GLY A 133 2.50 2.34 -14.61
N ARG A 134 1.97 1.13 -14.56
CA ARG A 134 1.40 0.57 -13.33
C ARG A 134 2.46 0.32 -12.27
N LEU A 135 3.60 -0.24 -12.63
CA LEU A 135 4.72 -0.45 -11.70
C LEU A 135 5.29 0.88 -11.21
N GLU A 136 5.47 1.84 -12.11
CA GLU A 136 5.88 3.20 -11.77
C GLU A 136 4.92 3.82 -10.75
N HIS A 137 3.63 3.70 -10.97
CA HIS A 137 2.59 4.20 -10.07
C HIS A 137 2.70 3.57 -8.69
N LEU A 138 2.83 2.24 -8.60
CA LEU A 138 2.93 1.53 -7.32
C LEU A 138 4.20 1.89 -6.54
N PHE A 139 5.34 1.98 -7.20
CA PHE A 139 6.59 2.41 -6.56
C PHE A 139 6.56 3.89 -6.16
N SER A 140 5.96 4.76 -6.96
CA SER A 140 5.78 6.17 -6.62
C SER A 140 4.89 6.33 -5.39
N ALA A 141 3.82 5.53 -5.28
CA ALA A 141 2.96 5.52 -4.11
C ALA A 141 3.71 5.06 -2.85
N LEU A 142 4.55 4.03 -2.94
CA LEU A 142 5.41 3.60 -1.81
C LEU A 142 6.37 4.71 -1.36
N ARG A 143 6.99 5.42 -2.29
CA ARG A 143 7.86 6.56 -1.98
C ARG A 143 7.11 7.70 -1.33
N ALA A 144 5.89 7.97 -1.77
CA ALA A 144 5.04 8.99 -1.16
C ALA A 144 4.71 8.66 0.30
N LEU A 145 4.51 7.39 0.63
CA LEU A 145 4.29 6.97 2.03
C LEU A 145 5.50 7.27 2.91
N GLU A 146 6.71 7.07 2.40
CA GLU A 146 7.94 7.38 3.14
C GLU A 146 8.16 8.88 3.32
N GLY A 147 7.92 9.67 2.27
CA GLY A 147 8.24 11.10 2.21
C GLY A 147 7.22 12.03 2.85
N GLU A 148 5.96 11.58 3.06
CA GLU A 148 4.89 12.41 3.57
C GLU A 148 4.81 12.41 5.10
N ASN A 149 4.48 13.58 5.67
CA ASN A 149 4.11 13.67 7.08
C ASN A 149 2.61 13.39 7.24
N TRP A 150 2.28 12.19 7.67
CA TRP A 150 0.89 11.73 7.82
C TRP A 150 0.22 12.20 9.10
N GLY A 151 0.97 12.75 10.07
CA GLY A 151 0.44 13.20 11.35
C GLY A 151 -0.74 14.16 11.23
N PRO A 152 -0.62 15.29 10.50
CA PRO A 152 -1.73 16.23 10.34
C PRO A 152 -2.98 15.62 9.69
N LEU A 153 -2.82 14.73 8.70
CA LEU A 153 -3.93 14.05 8.05
C LEU A 153 -4.65 13.13 9.04
N LEU A 154 -3.91 12.35 9.82
CA LEU A 154 -4.48 11.44 10.83
C LEU A 154 -5.20 12.20 11.94
N GLU A 155 -4.65 13.33 12.38
CA GLU A 155 -5.32 14.21 13.35
C GLU A 155 -6.64 14.77 12.82
N GLU A 156 -6.65 15.19 11.56
CA GLU A 156 -7.86 15.71 10.92
C GLU A 156 -8.95 14.65 10.83
N ILE A 157 -8.59 13.41 10.53
CA ILE A 157 -9.53 12.28 10.48
C ILE A 157 -10.02 11.92 11.88
N SER A 158 -9.16 11.91 12.89
CA SER A 158 -9.53 11.67 14.29
C SER A 158 -10.51 12.71 14.82
N ARG A 159 -10.38 13.99 14.43
CA ARG A 159 -11.33 15.04 14.81
C ARG A 159 -12.73 14.79 14.29
N VAL A 160 -12.87 14.22 13.10
CA VAL A 160 -14.18 13.85 12.55
C VAL A 160 -14.85 12.82 13.44
N GLU A 161 -14.12 11.81 13.91
CA GLU A 161 -14.62 10.81 14.87
C GLU A 161 -15.05 11.45 16.19
N GLU A 162 -14.22 12.31 16.75
CA GLU A 162 -14.50 13.03 17.99
C GLU A 162 -15.79 13.86 17.90
N ILE A 163 -15.96 14.60 16.81
CA ILE A 163 -17.17 15.41 16.56
C ILE A 163 -18.41 14.51 16.47
N LEU A 164 -18.32 13.37 15.78
CA LEU A 164 -19.43 12.43 15.62
C LEU A 164 -19.81 11.76 16.94
N THR A 165 -18.84 11.47 17.81
CA THR A 165 -19.10 10.89 19.14
C THR A 165 -19.68 11.90 20.12
N GLN A 166 -19.43 13.18 19.95
CA GLN A 166 -19.94 14.25 20.82
C GLN A 166 -21.35 14.73 20.45
N ASP A 167 -21.88 14.34 19.29
CA ASP A 167 -23.23 14.70 18.86
C ASP A 167 -24.26 13.70 19.38
N PRO A 168 -25.04 14.05 20.42
CA PRO A 168 -26.02 13.14 21.01
C PRO A 168 -27.28 12.95 20.15
N SER A 169 -27.44 13.72 19.11
CA SER A 169 -28.60 13.66 18.19
C SER A 169 -28.34 12.74 16.99
N GLY A 170 -27.12 12.26 16.85
CA GLY A 170 -26.69 11.43 15.73
C GLY A 170 -27.27 10.04 15.71
#